data_1b019a2a6badc9e10d8ae7a70495f1c2
#
_entry.id   1b019a2a6badc9e10d8ae7a70495f1c2
#
_cell.length_a   1.000
_cell.length_b   1.000
_cell.length_c   1.000
_cell.angle_alpha   90.00
_cell.angle_beta   90.00
_cell.angle_gamma   90.00
#
_symmetry.space_group_name_H-M   'P 1'
#
loop_
_entity.id
_entity.type
_entity.pdbx_description
1 polymer ?
#
loop_
_entity_poly.entity_id
_entity_poly.type
_entity_poly.pdbx_seq_one_letter_code
_entity_poly.pdbx_strand_id
1 'polypeptide(L)'
;MKMQWLSALVLGALSCAAFAEEAPADSNLIKQGEYLARAGDCVACHTNGKAGKPFAGGLPMETPIGTIYSTNITPDKEHGIGGYTFEEFDDAVRKGVRKDGSTLYPAMPYPSFARISEADMRAMYAYFMH
;
A
#
# COMPACT_ATOMS: atom_id res chain seq x y z
N MET A 1 -65.46 -29.98 -22.89
CA MET A 1 -63.97 -29.88 -22.92
C MET A 1 -63.62 -28.47 -22.44
N LYS A 2 -63.06 -28.37 -21.23
CA LYS A 2 -62.64 -27.11 -20.61
C LYS A 2 -61.09 -27.07 -20.61
N MET A 3 -60.53 -26.17 -21.39
CA MET A 3 -59.08 -25.97 -21.51
C MET A 3 -58.63 -24.97 -20.44
N GLN A 4 -57.89 -25.42 -19.45
CA GLN A 4 -57.32 -24.57 -18.40
C GLN A 4 -55.94 -24.11 -18.84
N TRP A 5 -55.77 -22.79 -18.94
CA TRP A 5 -54.52 -22.12 -19.21
C TRP A 5 -53.77 -21.92 -17.87
N LEU A 6 -52.64 -22.61 -17.71
CA LEU A 6 -51.70 -22.37 -16.59
C LEU A 6 -50.76 -21.24 -16.99
N SER A 7 -50.93 -20.09 -16.35
CA SER A 7 -49.99 -18.97 -16.47
C SER A 7 -48.85 -19.19 -15.51
N ALA A 8 -47.66 -19.42 -16.04
CA ALA A 8 -46.41 -19.48 -15.25
C ALA A 8 -45.88 -18.06 -15.04
N LEU A 9 -45.91 -17.60 -13.79
CA LEU A 9 -45.24 -16.39 -13.35
C LEU A 9 -43.75 -16.67 -13.15
N VAL A 10 -42.90 -16.12 -14.01
CA VAL A 10 -41.45 -16.12 -13.85
C VAL A 10 -41.09 -14.90 -12.98
N LEU A 11 -40.74 -15.15 -11.70
CA LEU A 11 -40.15 -14.14 -10.85
C LEU A 11 -38.67 -14.01 -11.24
N GLY A 12 -38.31 -12.95 -11.93
CA GLY A 12 -36.95 -12.56 -12.17
C GLY A 12 -36.35 -11.94 -10.90
N ALA A 13 -35.43 -12.65 -10.25
CA ALA A 13 -34.62 -12.09 -9.16
C ALA A 13 -33.58 -11.13 -9.76
N LEU A 14 -33.79 -9.80 -9.63
CA LEU A 14 -32.74 -8.81 -9.86
C LEU A 14 -31.73 -8.91 -8.71
N SER A 15 -30.57 -9.50 -8.98
CA SER A 15 -29.40 -9.40 -8.11
C SER A 15 -28.83 -8.00 -8.23
N CYS A 16 -29.10 -7.12 -7.27
CA CYS A 16 -28.36 -5.88 -7.11
C CYS A 16 -26.94 -6.23 -6.63
N ALA A 17 -25.98 -6.20 -7.55
CA ALA A 17 -24.56 -6.16 -7.18
C ALA A 17 -24.34 -4.79 -6.51
N ALA A 18 -24.20 -4.79 -5.18
CA ALA A 18 -23.75 -3.63 -4.43
C ALA A 18 -22.28 -3.40 -4.80
N PHE A 19 -22.00 -2.41 -5.63
CA PHE A 19 -20.68 -1.85 -5.76
C PHE A 19 -20.37 -1.18 -4.42
N ALA A 20 -19.45 -1.76 -3.65
CA ALA A 20 -18.88 -1.09 -2.50
C ALA A 20 -18.07 0.09 -3.03
N GLU A 21 -18.66 1.28 -2.98
CA GLU A 21 -17.97 2.55 -3.21
C GLU A 21 -16.97 2.70 -2.07
N GLU A 22 -15.68 2.66 -2.41
CA GLU A 22 -14.58 2.85 -1.48
C GLU A 22 -14.75 4.26 -0.88
N ALA A 23 -14.98 4.35 0.43
CA ALA A 23 -15.15 5.63 1.10
C ALA A 23 -13.92 6.50 0.82
N PRO A 24 -14.09 7.82 0.54
CA PRO A 24 -12.98 8.71 0.27
C PRO A 24 -12.01 8.66 1.46
N ALA A 25 -10.72 8.45 1.17
CA ALA A 25 -9.69 8.38 2.19
C ALA A 25 -9.73 9.64 3.06
N ASP A 26 -9.72 9.48 4.39
CA ASP A 26 -9.75 10.59 5.34
C ASP A 26 -8.55 11.51 5.10
N SER A 27 -8.81 12.73 4.62
CA SER A 27 -7.78 13.71 4.29
C SER A 27 -6.90 14.09 5.48
N ASN A 28 -7.39 13.97 6.72
CA ASN A 28 -6.59 14.21 7.92
C ASN A 28 -5.63 13.05 8.17
N LEU A 29 -6.08 11.83 7.95
CA LEU A 29 -5.25 10.62 8.07
C LEU A 29 -4.10 10.67 7.05
N ILE A 30 -4.37 11.05 5.80
CA ILE A 30 -3.36 11.22 4.75
C ILE A 30 -2.33 12.28 5.14
N LYS A 31 -2.76 13.45 5.64
CA LYS A 31 -1.85 14.52 6.08
C LYS A 31 -0.98 14.09 7.26
N GLN A 32 -1.54 13.34 8.21
CA GLN A 32 -0.77 12.74 9.30
C GLN A 32 0.27 11.76 8.76
N GLY A 33 -0.11 10.91 7.82
CA GLY A 33 0.80 9.97 7.16
C GLY A 33 1.93 10.69 6.40
N GLU A 34 1.62 11.76 5.69
CA GLU A 34 2.63 12.60 5.03
C GLU A 34 3.64 13.18 6.04
N TYR A 35 3.14 13.73 7.15
CA TYR A 35 4.00 14.24 8.20
C TYR A 35 4.94 13.16 8.74
N LEU A 36 4.41 11.97 9.03
CA LEU A 36 5.18 10.84 9.55
C LEU A 36 6.21 10.31 8.53
N ALA A 37 5.84 10.23 7.25
CA ALA A 37 6.76 9.84 6.19
C ALA A 37 7.92 10.84 6.02
N ARG A 38 7.65 12.14 6.21
CA ARG A 38 8.69 13.19 6.26
C ARG A 38 9.55 13.07 7.51
N ALA A 39 8.95 12.86 8.68
CA ALA A 39 9.67 12.69 9.94
C ALA A 39 10.58 11.43 9.93
N GLY A 40 10.13 10.37 9.26
CA GLY A 40 10.91 9.15 9.05
C GLY A 40 11.93 9.23 7.90
N ASP A 41 11.99 10.38 7.22
CA ASP A 41 12.90 10.66 6.09
C ASP A 41 12.85 9.62 4.96
N CYS A 42 11.67 9.06 4.72
CA CYS A 42 11.46 8.03 3.71
C CYS A 42 11.90 8.48 2.31
N VAL A 43 11.69 9.77 2.00
CA VAL A 43 12.03 10.36 0.70
C VAL A 43 13.52 10.34 0.40
N ALA A 44 14.38 10.45 1.42
CA ALA A 44 15.83 10.51 1.23
C ALA A 44 16.41 9.25 0.60
N CYS A 45 15.91 8.08 1.02
CA CYS A 45 16.34 6.80 0.46
C CYS A 45 15.47 6.38 -0.73
N HIS A 46 14.16 6.63 -0.70
CA HIS A 46 13.25 6.16 -1.73
C HIS A 46 13.09 7.12 -2.91
N THR A 47 14.04 8.04 -3.11
CA THR A 47 14.09 8.93 -4.28
C THR A 47 15.52 8.99 -4.82
N ASN A 48 15.69 8.79 -6.12
CA ASN A 48 17.02 8.80 -6.74
C ASN A 48 17.47 10.25 -7.04
N GLY A 49 18.11 10.88 -6.05
CA GLY A 49 18.64 12.23 -6.17
C GLY A 49 17.59 13.28 -6.53
N LYS A 50 18.06 14.45 -7.01
CA LYS A 50 17.17 15.59 -7.31
C LYS A 50 16.31 15.39 -8.56
N ALA A 51 16.73 14.55 -9.48
CA ALA A 51 16.02 14.29 -10.75
C ALA A 51 15.04 13.08 -10.64
N GLY A 52 15.12 12.32 -9.57
CA GLY A 52 14.26 11.17 -9.35
C GLY A 52 12.82 11.58 -9.01
N LYS A 53 11.86 10.77 -9.47
CA LYS A 53 10.47 10.92 -9.05
C LYS A 53 10.36 10.58 -7.56
N PRO A 54 9.71 11.40 -6.74
CA PRO A 54 9.55 11.13 -5.31
C PRO A 54 9.01 9.73 -5.05
N PHE A 55 9.62 9.03 -4.11
CA PHE A 55 9.29 7.68 -3.68
C PHE A 55 9.40 6.56 -4.74
N ALA A 56 9.86 6.87 -5.96
CA ALA A 56 10.02 5.85 -6.99
C ALA A 56 11.26 4.94 -6.82
N GLY A 57 12.03 5.14 -5.77
CA GLY A 57 13.22 4.35 -5.48
C GLY A 57 14.38 4.56 -6.46
N GLY A 58 15.21 3.55 -6.59
CA GLY A 58 16.33 3.55 -7.54
C GLY A 58 17.59 4.25 -7.02
N LEU A 59 17.64 4.70 -5.76
CA LEU A 59 18.85 5.23 -5.16
C LEU A 59 19.88 4.11 -4.96
N PRO A 60 21.07 4.17 -5.58
CA PRO A 60 22.12 3.20 -5.35
C PRO A 60 22.76 3.40 -3.97
N MET A 61 22.98 2.29 -3.26
CA MET A 61 23.63 2.25 -1.96
C MET A 61 24.71 1.17 -1.99
N GLU A 62 25.96 1.57 -1.75
CA GLU A 62 27.10 0.66 -1.68
C GLU A 62 27.05 -0.13 -0.37
N THR A 63 27.23 -1.44 -0.47
CA THR A 63 27.27 -2.35 0.67
C THR A 63 28.47 -3.31 0.54
N PRO A 64 28.88 -4.00 1.61
CA PRO A 64 29.96 -5.00 1.53
C PRO A 64 29.69 -6.16 0.55
N ILE A 65 28.43 -6.36 0.15
CA ILE A 65 28.01 -7.42 -0.78
C ILE A 65 27.70 -6.89 -2.18
N GLY A 66 27.95 -5.60 -2.45
CA GLY A 66 27.67 -4.93 -3.71
C GLY A 66 26.64 -3.81 -3.60
N THR A 67 26.34 -3.18 -4.74
CA THR A 67 25.37 -2.08 -4.81
C THR A 67 23.95 -2.63 -4.72
N ILE A 68 23.18 -2.12 -3.78
CA ILE A 68 21.73 -2.33 -3.70
C ILE A 68 20.99 -1.06 -4.12
N TYR A 69 19.73 -1.20 -4.50
CA TYR A 69 18.89 -0.07 -4.91
C TYR A 69 17.66 0.02 -4.01
N SER A 70 17.31 1.24 -3.61
CA SER A 70 16.07 1.47 -2.88
C SER A 70 14.85 1.09 -3.71
N THR A 71 13.83 0.56 -3.05
CA THR A 71 12.61 0.12 -3.72
C THR A 71 11.67 1.28 -4.02
N ASN A 72 10.84 1.12 -5.04
CA ASN A 72 9.72 2.00 -5.33
C ASN A 72 8.61 1.77 -4.28
N ILE A 73 8.24 2.83 -3.56
CA ILE A 73 7.17 2.83 -2.55
C ILE A 73 6.00 3.73 -2.94
N THR A 74 5.85 4.03 -4.24
CA THR A 74 4.66 4.72 -4.77
C THR A 74 3.45 3.79 -4.79
N PRO A 75 2.21 4.33 -4.92
CA PRO A 75 0.99 3.52 -5.03
C PRO A 75 0.82 2.82 -6.38
N ASP A 76 1.86 2.78 -7.20
CA ASP A 76 1.85 2.01 -8.45
C ASP A 76 1.68 0.52 -8.15
N LYS A 77 0.71 -0.13 -8.82
CA LYS A 77 0.37 -1.54 -8.56
C LYS A 77 1.33 -2.53 -9.20
N GLU A 78 2.04 -2.11 -10.23
CA GLU A 78 2.96 -2.97 -11.00
C GLU A 78 4.40 -2.84 -10.49
N HIS A 79 4.86 -1.63 -10.22
CA HIS A 79 6.26 -1.35 -9.90
C HIS A 79 6.48 -0.85 -8.46
N GLY A 80 5.41 -0.46 -7.77
CA GLY A 80 5.44 0.07 -6.41
C GLY A 80 4.77 -0.85 -5.38
N ILE A 81 4.23 -0.25 -4.35
CA ILE A 81 3.56 -0.96 -3.25
C ILE A 81 2.03 -0.85 -3.31
N GLY A 82 1.45 -0.35 -4.41
CA GLY A 82 0.01 -0.14 -4.56
C GLY A 82 -0.86 -1.41 -4.48
N GLY A 83 -0.24 -2.59 -4.49
CA GLY A 83 -0.89 -3.87 -4.24
C GLY A 83 -0.68 -4.44 -2.83
N TYR A 84 -0.05 -3.71 -1.91
CA TYR A 84 0.17 -4.16 -0.53
C TYR A 84 -1.10 -4.00 0.30
N THR A 85 -1.40 -4.97 1.14
CA THR A 85 -2.33 -4.79 2.25
C THR A 85 -1.69 -3.96 3.36
N PHE A 86 -2.49 -3.52 4.34
CA PHE A 86 -1.94 -2.84 5.51
C PHE A 86 -0.93 -3.72 6.27
N GLU A 87 -1.23 -5.00 6.44
CA GLU A 87 -0.37 -5.96 7.12
C GLU A 87 0.96 -6.16 6.40
N GLU A 88 0.93 -6.27 5.06
CA GLU A 88 2.14 -6.40 4.24
C GLU A 88 3.01 -5.13 4.30
N PHE A 89 2.38 -3.95 4.33
CA PHE A 89 3.06 -2.67 4.53
C PHE A 89 3.69 -2.58 5.92
N ASP A 90 2.93 -2.93 6.96
CA ASP A 90 3.38 -2.93 8.35
C ASP A 90 4.57 -3.87 8.56
N ASP A 91 4.51 -5.07 8.01
CA ASP A 91 5.59 -6.05 8.06
C ASP A 91 6.85 -5.55 7.34
N ALA A 92 6.70 -4.89 6.21
CA ALA A 92 7.84 -4.30 5.50
C ALA A 92 8.50 -3.17 6.30
N VAL A 93 7.71 -2.27 6.88
CA VAL A 93 8.23 -1.10 7.60
C VAL A 93 8.77 -1.46 8.98
N ARG A 94 8.09 -2.31 9.75
CA ARG A 94 8.48 -2.62 11.14
C ARG A 94 9.35 -3.86 11.28
N LYS A 95 9.21 -4.85 10.40
CA LYS A 95 9.88 -6.14 10.51
C LYS A 95 10.88 -6.39 9.38
N GLY A 96 10.87 -5.56 8.33
CA GLY A 96 11.73 -5.75 7.18
C GLY A 96 11.39 -6.98 6.34
N VAL A 97 10.10 -7.35 6.27
CA VAL A 97 9.60 -8.48 5.49
C VAL A 97 8.78 -7.98 4.32
N ARG A 98 9.14 -8.35 3.10
CA ARG A 98 8.40 -8.00 1.89
C ARG A 98 7.13 -8.84 1.74
N LYS A 99 6.25 -8.38 0.84
CA LYS A 99 5.02 -9.10 0.45
C LYS A 99 5.27 -10.55 0.01
N ASP A 100 6.38 -10.84 -0.63
CA ASP A 100 6.76 -12.19 -1.05
C ASP A 100 7.41 -13.04 0.07
N GLY A 101 7.46 -12.51 1.30
CA GLY A 101 8.07 -13.16 2.46
C GLY A 101 9.58 -13.05 2.54
N SER A 102 10.25 -12.44 1.56
CA SER A 102 11.70 -12.20 1.61
C SER A 102 12.04 -11.08 2.59
N THR A 103 13.25 -11.09 3.14
CA THR A 103 13.75 -10.06 4.04
C THR A 103 14.33 -8.88 3.28
N LEU A 104 14.10 -7.68 3.80
CA LEU A 104 14.78 -6.48 3.34
C LEU A 104 16.23 -6.47 3.81
N TYR A 105 17.12 -5.94 2.98
CA TYR A 105 18.49 -5.68 3.42
C TYR A 105 18.47 -4.57 4.50
N PRO A 106 19.24 -4.70 5.60
CA PRO A 106 19.13 -3.79 6.75
C PRO A 106 19.69 -2.38 6.53
N ALA A 107 19.90 -1.94 5.29
CA ALA A 107 20.07 -0.53 4.96
C ALA A 107 18.77 0.26 5.27
N MET A 108 17.61 -0.36 5.12
CA MET A 108 16.37 0.20 5.64
C MET A 108 16.34 0.00 7.17
N PRO A 109 16.22 1.07 7.98
CA PRO A 109 16.34 0.97 9.44
C PRO A 109 15.02 0.51 10.09
N TYR A 110 14.43 -0.59 9.62
CA TYR A 110 13.16 -1.12 10.12
C TYR A 110 13.14 -1.37 11.65
N PRO A 111 14.25 -1.71 12.34
CA PRO A 111 14.21 -1.80 13.80
C PRO A 111 13.92 -0.47 14.48
N SER A 112 14.28 0.67 13.83
CA SER A 112 13.95 2.01 14.33
C SER A 112 12.46 2.32 14.19
N PHE A 113 11.83 1.78 13.16
CA PHE A 113 10.39 1.94 12.89
C PHE A 113 9.50 0.96 13.65
N ALA A 114 10.07 -0.07 14.27
CA ALA A 114 9.33 -1.11 14.99
C ALA A 114 8.44 -0.57 16.13
N ARG A 115 8.73 0.64 16.63
CA ARG A 115 7.98 1.29 17.73
C ARG A 115 6.92 2.27 17.27
N ILE A 116 6.74 2.49 15.98
CA ILE A 116 5.66 3.32 15.46
C ILE A 116 4.32 2.70 15.91
N SER A 117 3.40 3.52 16.41
CA SER A 117 2.09 3.04 16.81
C SER A 117 1.29 2.49 15.61
N GLU A 118 0.33 1.61 15.86
CA GLU A 118 -0.53 1.11 14.79
C GLU A 118 -1.33 2.23 14.12
N ALA A 119 -1.81 3.21 14.89
CA ALA A 119 -2.54 4.36 14.36
C ALA A 119 -1.68 5.18 13.40
N ASP A 120 -0.41 5.44 13.77
CA ASP A 120 0.53 6.16 12.91
C ASP A 120 0.91 5.34 11.67
N MET A 121 1.07 4.03 11.82
CA MET A 121 1.35 3.14 10.69
C MET A 121 0.18 3.12 9.69
N ARG A 122 -1.07 3.12 10.17
CA ARG A 122 -2.26 3.26 9.31
C ARG A 122 -2.32 4.59 8.59
N ALA A 123 -1.90 5.68 9.24
CA ALA A 123 -1.79 6.99 8.61
C ALA A 123 -0.73 6.99 7.50
N MET A 124 0.45 6.41 7.76
CA MET A 124 1.50 6.26 6.75
C MET A 124 1.03 5.40 5.57
N TYR A 125 0.36 4.30 5.83
CA TYR A 125 -0.23 3.45 4.80
C TYR A 125 -1.24 4.22 3.94
N ALA A 126 -2.16 4.97 4.56
CA ALA A 126 -3.11 5.80 3.82
C ALA A 126 -2.41 6.82 2.91
N TYR A 127 -1.33 7.44 3.39
CA TYR A 127 -0.55 8.38 2.58
C TYR A 127 0.14 7.71 1.39
N PHE A 128 0.79 6.57 1.58
CA PHE A 128 1.51 5.89 0.51
C PHE A 128 0.59 5.19 -0.50
N MET A 129 -0.67 4.94 -0.15
CA MET A 129 -1.68 4.34 -1.05
C MET A 129 -2.50 5.38 -1.80
N HIS A 130 -2.36 6.68 -1.49
CA HIS A 130 -3.09 7.78 -2.12
C HIS A 130 -2.27 8.40 -3.24
#